data_caa04f1f93c499b138e46737c0600785
#
_entry.id   caa04f1f93c499b138e46737c0600785
#
_cell.length_a   1.000
_cell.length_b   1.000
_cell.length_c   1.000
_cell.angle_alpha   90.00
_cell.angle_beta   90.00
_cell.angle_gamma   90.00
#
_symmetry.space_group_name_H-M   'P 1'
#
loop_
_entity.id
_entity.type
_entity.pdbx_description
1 polymer ?
#
loop_
_entity_poly.entity_id
_entity_poly.type
_entity_poly.pdbx_seq_one_letter_code
_entity_poly.pdbx_strand_id
1 'polypeptide(L)'
;NTTIKTAWINALMTGAARPGNTFSPRILKGQVQARKGTTFGPDVIDFARAAGPDRVVAQITAPTLILQGTIDNLFPPSEAIANYQALRAAGVPTKMVWFCGGHGYCPDGVRDESLPQEQTWLWLDRYLKGDTAVDTGPGFTWVDQRGKYHDALTYPAPRTATLRARGSGLLTLTGK
;
A
#
# COMPACT_ATOMS: atom_id res chain seq x y z
N ASN A 1 -7.60 8.19 -6.75
CA ASN A 1 -8.20 8.89 -5.62
C ASN A 1 -7.65 10.31 -5.56
N THR A 2 -8.47 11.32 -5.83
CA THR A 2 -8.08 12.74 -5.89
C THR A 2 -8.18 13.45 -4.53
N THR A 3 -8.49 12.73 -3.46
CA THR A 3 -8.64 13.29 -2.12
C THR A 3 -7.29 13.79 -1.59
N ILE A 4 -7.22 15.08 -1.32
CA ILE A 4 -6.03 15.70 -0.75
C ILE A 4 -5.94 15.31 0.72
N LYS A 5 -4.85 14.67 1.10
CA LYS A 5 -4.58 14.21 2.48
C LYS A 5 -3.98 15.34 3.33
N THR A 6 -4.74 16.42 3.51
CA THR A 6 -4.27 17.65 4.16
C THR A 6 -3.79 17.41 5.59
N ALA A 7 -4.47 16.54 6.34
CA ALA A 7 -4.07 16.20 7.71
C ALA A 7 -2.69 15.55 7.73
N TRP A 8 -2.45 14.59 6.83
CA TRP A 8 -1.15 13.93 6.69
C TRP A 8 -0.05 14.89 6.25
N ILE A 9 -0.31 15.76 5.26
CA ILE A 9 0.65 16.77 4.81
C ILE A 9 1.04 17.66 6.00
N ASN A 10 0.10 18.14 6.78
CA ASN A 10 0.39 18.98 7.94
C ASN A 10 1.17 18.22 9.02
N ALA A 11 0.80 16.99 9.35
CA ALA A 11 1.51 16.17 10.34
C ALA A 11 2.97 15.90 9.93
N LEU A 12 3.19 15.50 8.69
CA LEU A 12 4.54 15.24 8.16
C LEU A 12 5.39 16.51 8.11
N MET A 13 4.83 17.64 7.68
CA MET A 13 5.54 18.92 7.66
C MET A 13 5.91 19.38 9.07
N THR A 14 4.99 19.23 10.04
CA THR A 14 5.27 19.57 11.44
C THR A 14 6.34 18.65 12.04
N GLY A 15 6.25 17.36 11.81
CA GLY A 15 7.24 16.38 12.30
C GLY A 15 8.63 16.55 11.70
N ALA A 16 8.72 17.05 10.46
CA ALA A 16 9.99 17.30 9.78
C ALA A 16 10.57 18.71 10.04
N ALA A 17 9.77 19.61 10.62
CA ALA A 17 10.22 20.96 10.96
C ALA A 17 11.19 20.93 12.15
N ARG A 18 12.49 21.06 11.88
CA ARG A 18 13.56 21.14 12.87
C ARG A 18 14.45 22.36 12.55
N PRO A 19 15.14 22.95 13.55
CA PRO A 19 16.12 23.99 13.29
C PRO A 19 17.14 23.54 12.23
N GLY A 20 17.32 24.33 11.19
CA GLY A 20 18.22 24.04 10.09
C GLY A 20 17.62 23.23 8.93
N ASN A 21 16.44 22.65 9.06
CA ASN A 21 15.75 21.99 7.95
C ASN A 21 15.08 23.02 7.04
N THR A 22 15.29 22.88 5.75
CA THR A 22 14.60 23.65 4.71
C THR A 22 13.78 22.74 3.84
N PHE A 23 12.53 23.12 3.58
CA PHE A 23 11.68 22.40 2.63
C PHE A 23 11.86 22.94 1.21
N SER A 24 11.80 22.04 0.23
CA SER A 24 11.74 22.47 -1.17
C SER A 24 10.59 23.47 -1.37
N PRO A 25 10.78 24.55 -2.14
CA PRO A 25 9.71 25.51 -2.47
C PRO A 25 8.48 24.83 -3.09
N ARG A 26 8.67 23.73 -3.84
CA ARG A 26 7.56 22.94 -4.43
C ARG A 26 6.76 22.21 -3.37
N ILE A 27 7.37 21.69 -2.31
CA ILE A 27 6.67 21.06 -1.16
C ILE A 27 5.84 22.12 -0.44
N LEU A 28 6.42 23.31 -0.16
CA LEU A 28 5.69 24.41 0.48
C LEU A 28 4.50 24.89 -0.37
N LYS A 29 4.70 25.02 -1.68
CA LYS A 29 3.63 25.34 -2.62
C LYS A 29 2.50 24.29 -2.59
N GLY A 30 2.86 23.00 -2.62
CA GLY A 30 1.92 21.90 -2.51
C GLY A 30 1.13 21.93 -1.20
N GLN A 31 1.80 22.24 -0.08
CA GLN A 31 1.13 22.39 1.22
C GLN A 31 0.08 23.52 1.20
N VAL A 32 0.42 24.67 0.63
CA VAL A 32 -0.51 25.81 0.49
C VAL A 32 -1.71 25.43 -0.37
N GLN A 33 -1.50 24.75 -1.50
CA GLN A 33 -2.56 24.26 -2.38
C GLN A 33 -3.46 23.26 -1.67
N ALA A 34 -2.89 22.31 -0.92
CA ALA A 34 -3.64 21.34 -0.12
C ALA A 34 -4.53 22.03 0.94
N ARG A 35 -3.98 23.02 1.67
CA ARG A 35 -4.75 23.77 2.68
C ARG A 35 -5.91 24.56 2.09
N LYS A 36 -5.74 25.06 0.87
CA LYS A 36 -6.80 25.80 0.15
C LYS A 36 -7.82 24.87 -0.52
N GLY A 37 -7.61 23.55 -0.49
CA GLY A 37 -8.47 22.59 -1.20
C GLY A 37 -8.39 22.72 -2.73
N THR A 38 -7.35 23.35 -3.25
CA THR A 38 -7.14 23.53 -4.70
C THR A 38 -6.38 22.34 -5.29
N THR A 39 -6.48 22.14 -6.60
CA THR A 39 -5.67 21.15 -7.32
C THR A 39 -4.19 21.54 -7.29
N PHE A 40 -3.32 20.51 -7.26
CA PHE A 40 -1.89 20.75 -7.37
C PHE A 40 -1.51 21.24 -8.76
N GLY A 41 -0.63 22.22 -8.81
CA GLY A 41 -0.05 22.69 -10.08
C GLY A 41 0.88 21.65 -10.71
N PRO A 42 1.10 21.74 -12.04
CA PRO A 42 1.94 20.79 -12.77
C PRO A 42 3.34 20.63 -12.16
N ASP A 43 3.96 21.71 -11.74
CA ASP A 43 5.29 21.72 -11.12
C ASP A 43 5.37 20.95 -9.79
N VAL A 44 4.28 20.96 -9.00
CA VAL A 44 4.18 20.17 -7.76
C VAL A 44 3.97 18.69 -8.09
N ILE A 45 3.11 18.41 -9.08
CA ILE A 45 2.84 17.03 -9.53
C ILE A 45 4.11 16.42 -10.12
N ASP A 46 4.81 17.12 -10.99
CA ASP A 46 6.04 16.62 -11.63
C ASP A 46 7.16 16.41 -10.61
N PHE A 47 7.26 17.29 -9.61
CA PHE A 47 8.19 17.09 -8.51
C PHE A 47 7.86 15.85 -7.70
N ALA A 48 6.59 15.63 -7.36
CA ALA A 48 6.16 14.45 -6.61
C ALA A 48 6.39 13.15 -7.41
N ARG A 49 6.09 13.17 -8.71
CA ARG A 49 6.35 12.04 -9.60
C ARG A 49 7.84 11.74 -9.74
N ALA A 50 8.68 12.77 -9.82
CA ALA A 50 10.12 12.57 -9.90
C ALA A 50 10.72 11.96 -8.63
N ALA A 51 10.08 12.19 -7.48
CA ALA A 51 10.47 11.61 -6.18
C ALA A 51 9.83 10.24 -5.92
N GLY A 52 8.84 9.83 -6.71
CA GLY A 52 8.15 8.54 -6.56
C GLY A 52 8.97 7.36 -7.12
N PRO A 53 8.69 6.13 -6.67
CA PRO A 53 9.39 4.92 -7.10
C PRO A 53 8.96 4.44 -8.49
N ASP A 54 7.87 4.93 -9.05
CA ASP A 54 7.23 4.44 -10.28
C ASP A 54 8.18 4.37 -11.48
N ARG A 55 9.19 5.24 -11.55
CA ARG A 55 10.20 5.25 -12.62
C ARG A 55 11.32 4.24 -12.43
N VAL A 56 11.53 3.75 -11.23
CA VAL A 56 12.70 2.92 -10.88
C VAL A 56 12.32 1.55 -10.37
N VAL A 57 11.07 1.34 -9.97
CA VAL A 57 10.63 0.05 -9.38
C VAL A 57 10.90 -1.13 -10.34
N ALA A 58 10.69 -0.94 -11.64
CA ALA A 58 10.96 -1.98 -12.66
C ALA A 58 12.46 -2.27 -12.87
N GLN A 59 13.36 -1.48 -12.30
CA GLN A 59 14.82 -1.69 -12.34
C GLN A 59 15.30 -2.52 -11.14
N ILE A 60 14.45 -2.81 -10.18
CA ILE A 60 14.75 -3.67 -9.04
C ILE A 60 14.90 -5.10 -9.56
N THR A 61 16.02 -5.73 -9.25
CA THR A 61 16.30 -7.15 -9.60
C THR A 61 16.26 -8.07 -8.39
N ALA A 62 16.32 -7.50 -7.19
CA ALA A 62 16.31 -8.26 -5.95
C ALA A 62 14.91 -8.84 -5.66
N PRO A 63 14.82 -10.08 -5.17
CA PRO A 63 13.56 -10.64 -4.70
C PRO A 63 12.88 -9.71 -3.68
N THR A 64 11.60 -9.40 -3.88
CA THR A 64 10.91 -8.34 -3.15
C THR A 64 9.66 -8.86 -2.44
N LEU A 65 9.61 -8.67 -1.12
CA LEU A 65 8.41 -8.84 -0.30
C LEU A 65 7.75 -7.48 -0.07
N ILE A 66 6.46 -7.37 -0.41
CA ILE A 66 5.65 -6.17 -0.19
C ILE A 66 4.68 -6.46 0.95
N LEU A 67 4.78 -5.70 2.03
CA LEU A 67 3.84 -5.73 3.15
C LEU A 67 2.94 -4.50 3.10
N GLN A 68 1.63 -4.70 2.98
CA GLN A 68 0.66 -3.61 2.82
C GLN A 68 -0.45 -3.69 3.85
N GLY A 69 -0.63 -2.61 4.59
CA GLY A 69 -1.79 -2.44 5.44
C GLY A 69 -3.06 -2.19 4.62
N THR A 70 -4.12 -2.98 4.87
CA THR A 70 -5.39 -2.86 4.12
C THR A 70 -6.17 -1.58 4.43
N ILE A 71 -5.91 -1.00 5.60
CA ILE A 71 -6.54 0.24 6.06
C ILE A 71 -5.56 1.41 6.11
N ASP A 72 -4.47 1.32 5.33
CA ASP A 72 -3.51 2.42 5.22
C ASP A 72 -4.14 3.60 4.46
N ASN A 73 -4.36 4.70 5.18
CA ASN A 73 -4.94 5.91 4.62
C ASN A 73 -3.87 6.94 4.18
N LEU A 74 -2.60 6.67 4.44
CA LEU A 74 -1.47 7.45 3.91
C LEU A 74 -0.94 6.84 2.62
N PHE A 75 -0.60 5.54 2.65
CA PHE A 75 -0.15 4.77 1.49
C PHE A 75 -1.19 3.68 1.18
N PRO A 76 -2.20 3.97 0.34
CA PRO A 76 -3.28 3.03 0.08
C PRO A 76 -2.79 1.78 -0.68
N PRO A 77 -3.52 0.65 -0.60
CA PRO A 77 -3.15 -0.58 -1.29
C PRO A 77 -2.89 -0.46 -2.80
N SER A 78 -3.42 0.58 -3.45
CA SER A 78 -3.12 0.87 -4.87
C SER A 78 -1.64 1.07 -5.16
N GLU A 79 -0.87 1.61 -4.21
CA GLU A 79 0.58 1.80 -4.35
C GLU A 79 1.32 0.46 -4.34
N ALA A 80 0.97 -0.41 -3.39
CA ALA A 80 1.53 -1.76 -3.32
C ALA A 80 1.19 -2.59 -4.56
N ILE A 81 -0.06 -2.47 -5.06
CA ILE A 81 -0.49 -3.15 -6.28
C ILE A 81 0.34 -2.70 -7.48
N ALA A 82 0.54 -1.38 -7.65
CA ALA A 82 1.34 -0.86 -8.76
C ALA A 82 2.78 -1.38 -8.71
N ASN A 83 3.41 -1.35 -7.54
CA ASN A 83 4.76 -1.86 -7.34
C ASN A 83 4.84 -3.38 -7.59
N TYR A 84 3.88 -4.15 -7.05
CA TYR A 84 3.80 -5.59 -7.27
C TYR A 84 3.70 -5.94 -8.75
N GLN A 85 2.82 -5.26 -9.48
CA GLN A 85 2.62 -5.50 -10.90
C GLN A 85 3.88 -5.16 -11.72
N ALA A 86 4.55 -4.05 -11.41
CA ALA A 86 5.78 -3.66 -12.09
C ALA A 86 6.92 -4.66 -11.86
N LEU A 87 7.12 -5.11 -10.62
CA LEU A 87 8.13 -6.12 -10.27
C LEU A 87 7.85 -7.46 -10.93
N ARG A 88 6.59 -7.91 -10.90
CA ARG A 88 6.18 -9.16 -11.58
C ARG A 88 6.37 -9.09 -13.08
N ALA A 89 6.05 -7.95 -13.72
CA ALA A 89 6.28 -7.74 -15.14
C ALA A 89 7.77 -7.75 -15.50
N ALA A 90 8.65 -7.30 -14.59
CA ALA A 90 10.09 -7.36 -14.72
C ALA A 90 10.69 -8.77 -14.43
N GLY A 91 9.86 -9.76 -14.08
CA GLY A 91 10.30 -11.14 -13.79
C GLY A 91 10.95 -11.30 -12.41
N VAL A 92 10.80 -10.32 -11.52
CA VAL A 92 11.37 -10.37 -10.18
C VAL A 92 10.54 -11.31 -9.29
N PRO A 93 11.16 -12.23 -8.52
CA PRO A 93 10.47 -12.97 -7.48
C PRO A 93 9.80 -11.99 -6.51
N THR A 94 8.46 -12.00 -6.47
CA THR A 94 7.71 -11.00 -5.70
C THR A 94 6.55 -11.64 -4.98
N LYS A 95 6.43 -11.34 -3.69
CA LYS A 95 5.28 -11.68 -2.85
C LYS A 95 4.66 -10.42 -2.30
N MET A 96 3.33 -10.39 -2.21
CA MET A 96 2.58 -9.31 -1.57
C MET A 96 1.72 -9.88 -0.45
N VAL A 97 1.81 -9.28 0.73
CA VAL A 97 1.01 -9.65 1.91
C VAL A 97 0.19 -8.45 2.35
N TRP A 98 -1.12 -8.62 2.38
CA TRP A 98 -2.05 -7.65 2.94
C TRP A 98 -2.45 -8.05 4.34
N PHE A 99 -2.19 -7.19 5.30
CA PHE A 99 -2.54 -7.37 6.71
C PHE A 99 -3.43 -6.23 7.20
N CYS A 100 -4.16 -6.44 8.29
CA CYS A 100 -4.88 -5.33 8.90
C CYS A 100 -3.90 -4.43 9.63
N GLY A 101 -3.70 -3.22 9.11
CA GLY A 101 -2.71 -2.28 9.64
C GLY A 101 -2.45 -1.13 8.69
N GLY A 102 -1.29 -0.49 8.87
CA GLY A 102 -0.88 0.72 8.19
C GLY A 102 -1.15 1.96 9.05
N HIS A 103 -1.54 3.07 8.42
CA HIS A 103 -1.82 4.34 9.09
C HIS A 103 -3.30 4.52 9.49
N GLY A 104 -4.06 3.44 9.58
CA GLY A 104 -5.45 3.40 10.05
C GLY A 104 -5.60 2.46 11.24
N TYR A 105 -6.80 2.41 11.79
CA TYR A 105 -7.12 1.55 12.93
C TYR A 105 -7.80 0.27 12.47
N CYS A 106 -7.27 -0.88 12.89
CA CYS A 106 -7.91 -2.16 12.68
C CYS A 106 -9.15 -2.30 13.56
N PRO A 107 -10.22 -2.97 13.07
CA PRO A 107 -11.28 -3.43 13.93
C PRO A 107 -10.73 -4.35 15.02
N ASP A 108 -11.39 -4.37 16.17
CA ASP A 108 -11.02 -5.24 17.27
C ASP A 108 -11.00 -6.71 16.83
N GLY A 109 -9.96 -7.43 17.25
CA GLY A 109 -9.76 -8.84 16.93
C GLY A 109 -9.28 -9.17 15.51
N VAL A 110 -9.05 -8.18 14.66
CA VAL A 110 -8.55 -8.39 13.27
C VAL A 110 -7.05 -8.08 13.15
N ARG A 111 -6.50 -7.31 14.09
CA ARG A 111 -5.09 -6.96 14.08
C ARG A 111 -4.23 -8.18 14.39
N ASP A 112 -3.37 -8.55 13.46
CA ASP A 112 -2.38 -9.60 13.62
C ASP A 112 -1.06 -9.12 13.01
N GLU A 113 -0.05 -8.99 13.84
CA GLU A 113 1.31 -8.59 13.43
C GLU A 113 2.23 -9.80 13.25
N SER A 114 1.80 -10.99 13.70
CA SER A 114 2.63 -12.19 13.67
C SER A 114 2.86 -12.67 12.25
N LEU A 115 1.82 -12.72 11.42
CA LEU A 115 1.95 -13.21 10.04
C LEU A 115 2.87 -12.33 9.17
N PRO A 116 2.74 -10.98 9.13
CA PRO A 116 3.69 -10.14 8.40
C PRO A 116 5.14 -10.33 8.87
N GLN A 117 5.36 -10.49 10.16
CA GLN A 117 6.68 -10.74 10.72
C GLN A 117 7.22 -12.12 10.30
N GLU A 118 6.42 -13.17 10.41
CA GLU A 118 6.78 -14.52 9.96
C GLU A 118 7.14 -14.53 8.48
N GLN A 119 6.31 -13.94 7.63
CA GLN A 119 6.55 -13.84 6.18
C GLN A 119 7.85 -13.07 5.88
N THR A 120 8.19 -12.07 6.68
CA THR A 120 9.47 -11.35 6.56
C THR A 120 10.64 -12.27 6.83
N TRP A 121 10.61 -13.06 7.91
CA TRP A 121 11.69 -13.98 8.24
C TRP A 121 11.85 -15.08 7.20
N LEU A 122 10.75 -15.72 6.76
CA LEU A 122 10.78 -16.72 5.69
C LEU A 122 11.38 -16.15 4.40
N TRP A 123 11.02 -14.92 4.04
CA TRP A 123 11.55 -14.24 2.86
C TRP A 123 13.06 -13.99 2.96
N LEU A 124 13.52 -13.49 4.11
CA LEU A 124 14.94 -13.23 4.35
C LEU A 124 15.75 -14.52 4.42
N ASP A 125 15.23 -15.56 5.04
CA ASP A 125 15.90 -16.87 5.08
C ASP A 125 16.07 -17.43 3.66
N ARG A 126 15.03 -17.36 2.85
CA ARG A 126 15.05 -17.85 1.47
C ARG A 126 16.01 -17.06 0.59
N TYR A 127 15.93 -15.74 0.59
CA TYR A 127 16.56 -14.91 -0.43
C TYR A 127 17.82 -14.17 0.07
N LEU A 128 17.94 -13.87 1.35
CA LEU A 128 19.13 -13.24 1.90
C LEU A 128 20.15 -14.27 2.40
N LYS A 129 19.69 -15.30 3.12
CA LYS A 129 20.56 -16.39 3.58
C LYS A 129 20.78 -17.46 2.51
N GLY A 130 19.96 -17.50 1.47
CA GLY A 130 20.07 -18.47 0.37
C GLY A 130 19.54 -19.86 0.72
N ASP A 131 18.72 -19.99 1.76
CA ASP A 131 18.15 -21.28 2.14
C ASP A 131 17.03 -21.70 1.18
N THR A 132 17.39 -22.56 0.24
CA THR A 132 16.47 -23.04 -0.79
C THR A 132 15.40 -24.01 -0.28
N ALA A 133 15.53 -24.54 0.93
CA ALA A 133 14.53 -25.40 1.56
C ALA A 133 13.35 -24.62 2.15
N VAL A 134 13.52 -23.31 2.38
CA VAL A 134 12.46 -22.46 2.91
C VAL A 134 11.38 -22.23 1.87
N ASP A 135 10.14 -22.61 2.19
CA ASP A 135 8.95 -22.28 1.41
C ASP A 135 8.40 -20.90 1.86
N THR A 136 8.40 -19.94 0.96
CA THR A 136 7.84 -18.61 1.20
C THR A 136 6.33 -18.54 0.95
N GLY A 137 5.71 -19.66 0.58
CA GLY A 137 4.30 -19.74 0.24
C GLY A 137 3.91 -19.01 -1.05
N PRO A 138 2.61 -18.87 -1.32
CA PRO A 138 2.10 -18.29 -2.56
C PRO A 138 2.41 -16.79 -2.69
N GLY A 139 2.34 -16.27 -3.92
CA GLY A 139 2.74 -14.91 -4.25
C GLY A 139 1.80 -13.80 -3.73
N PHE A 140 0.62 -14.15 -3.25
CA PHE A 140 -0.31 -13.19 -2.65
C PHE A 140 -1.04 -13.78 -1.45
N THR A 141 -0.97 -13.07 -0.32
CA THR A 141 -1.67 -13.40 0.93
C THR A 141 -2.48 -12.17 1.37
N TRP A 142 -3.72 -12.36 1.82
CA TRP A 142 -4.54 -11.24 2.32
C TRP A 142 -5.40 -11.63 3.50
N VAL A 143 -5.68 -10.65 4.37
CA VAL A 143 -6.60 -10.80 5.50
C VAL A 143 -8.01 -10.39 5.10
N ASP A 144 -9.02 -11.14 5.54
CA ASP A 144 -10.42 -10.77 5.41
C ASP A 144 -10.91 -9.93 6.61
N GLN A 145 -12.18 -9.53 6.56
CA GLN A 145 -12.81 -8.70 7.59
C GLN A 145 -12.95 -9.38 8.97
N ARG A 146 -12.72 -10.70 9.02
CA ARG A 146 -12.77 -11.49 10.25
C ARG A 146 -11.38 -11.83 10.80
N GLY A 147 -10.33 -11.28 10.19
CA GLY A 147 -8.95 -11.56 10.58
C GLY A 147 -8.40 -12.86 10.02
N LYS A 148 -9.14 -13.56 9.14
CA LYS A 148 -8.65 -14.80 8.52
C LYS A 148 -7.80 -14.46 7.29
N TYR A 149 -6.65 -15.11 7.20
CA TYR A 149 -5.78 -15.02 6.03
C TYR A 149 -6.17 -16.01 4.95
N HIS A 150 -6.00 -15.58 3.72
CA HIS A 150 -6.25 -16.33 2.49
C HIS A 150 -5.06 -16.15 1.56
N ASP A 151 -4.88 -17.12 0.65
CA ASP A 151 -3.76 -17.17 -0.26
C ASP A 151 -4.19 -17.34 -1.72
N ALA A 152 -3.39 -16.79 -2.63
CA ALA A 152 -3.48 -17.03 -4.06
C ALA A 152 -2.08 -17.02 -4.69
N LEU A 153 -1.93 -17.72 -5.80
CA LEU A 153 -0.64 -17.76 -6.51
C LEU A 153 -0.17 -16.38 -6.95
N THR A 154 -1.10 -15.50 -7.28
CA THR A 154 -0.81 -14.12 -7.74
C THR A 154 -1.93 -13.16 -7.37
N TYR A 155 -1.63 -11.85 -7.41
CA TYR A 155 -2.65 -10.80 -7.39
C TYR A 155 -3.00 -10.39 -8.83
N PRO A 156 -4.29 -10.17 -9.17
CA PRO A 156 -5.44 -10.42 -8.30
C PRO A 156 -5.69 -11.92 -8.07
N ALA A 157 -6.31 -12.27 -6.95
CA ALA A 157 -6.79 -13.62 -6.71
C ALA A 157 -7.79 -14.04 -7.81
N PRO A 158 -7.87 -15.33 -8.17
CA PRO A 158 -8.85 -15.80 -9.14
C PRO A 158 -10.25 -15.35 -8.77
N ARG A 159 -11.01 -14.89 -9.77
CA ARG A 159 -12.38 -14.47 -9.54
C ARG A 159 -13.24 -15.67 -9.15
N THR A 160 -13.94 -15.57 -8.04
CA THR A 160 -15.05 -16.45 -7.70
C THR A 160 -16.28 -16.12 -8.55
N ALA A 161 -17.32 -16.96 -8.50
CA ALA A 161 -18.56 -16.72 -9.23
C ALA A 161 -19.10 -15.31 -8.95
N THR A 162 -19.46 -14.59 -10.02
CA THR A 162 -20.02 -13.25 -9.88
C THR A 162 -21.47 -13.37 -9.40
N LEU A 163 -21.76 -12.80 -8.23
CA LEU A 163 -23.13 -12.58 -7.79
C LEU A 163 -23.70 -11.38 -8.56
N ARG A 164 -24.80 -11.62 -9.29
CA ARG A 164 -25.54 -10.58 -9.97
C ARG A 164 -26.90 -10.42 -9.32
N ALA A 165 -27.13 -9.28 -8.67
CA ALA A 165 -28.46 -8.87 -8.23
C ALA A 165 -29.04 -7.91 -9.26
N ARG A 166 -30.29 -8.17 -9.69
CA ARG A 166 -31.06 -7.23 -10.52
C ARG A 166 -32.29 -6.82 -9.71
N GLY A 167 -32.47 -5.52 -9.56
CA GLY A 167 -33.62 -4.95 -8.88
C GLY A 167 -33.68 -3.46 -9.13
N SER A 168 -34.88 -2.90 -9.03
CA SER A 168 -35.10 -1.44 -8.99
C SER A 168 -35.77 -1.11 -7.67
N GLY A 169 -35.29 -0.12 -6.96
CA GLY A 169 -35.85 0.31 -5.66
C GLY A 169 -34.90 1.20 -4.89
N LEU A 170 -35.39 1.72 -3.77
CA LEU A 170 -34.62 2.52 -2.84
C LEU A 170 -33.88 1.57 -1.86
N LEU A 171 -32.57 1.67 -1.80
CA LEU A 171 -31.78 0.99 -0.79
C LEU A 171 -31.58 1.90 0.41
N THR A 172 -32.20 1.58 1.53
CA THR A 172 -31.97 2.29 2.79
C THR A 172 -30.88 1.55 3.56
N LEU A 173 -29.74 2.19 3.73
CA LEU A 173 -28.65 1.68 4.58
C LEU A 173 -28.93 2.14 6.02
N THR A 174 -29.35 1.22 6.89
CA THR A 174 -29.41 1.44 8.33
C THR A 174 -28.08 1.02 8.92
N GLY A 175 -27.28 2.00 9.37
CA GLY A 175 -26.09 1.73 10.17
C GLY A 175 -26.50 1.11 11.52
N LYS A 176 -25.85 0.04 11.93
CA LYS A 176 -25.78 -0.42 13.32
C LYS A 176 -24.45 -0.01 13.89
#